data_d7bcba3fc5ac6fc1fa7426fd07f28e0c
#
_entry.id   d7bcba3fc5ac6fc1fa7426fd07f28e0c
#
_cell.length_a   1.000
_cell.length_b   1.000
_cell.length_c   1.000
_cell.angle_alpha   90.00
_cell.angle_beta   90.00
_cell.angle_gamma   90.00
#
_symmetry.space_group_name_H-M   'P 1'
#
loop_
_entity.id
_entity.type
_entity.pdbx_description
1 polymer ?
#
loop_
_entity_poly.entity_id
_entity_poly.type
_entity_poly.pdbx_seq_one_letter_code
_entity_poly.pdbx_strand_id
1 'polypeptide(L)'
;MILNEGVSEMKKYAMKPDAASGLFRVVALRDFDFVAAGDVGGLIESEANLSHKGDCWVSDNARVTDSARVSGDAHVFGNARVSGNARVSGN
;
A
#
# COMPACT_ATOMS: atom_id res chain seq x y z
N MET A 1 25.02 -6.06 -4.84
CA MET A 1 24.21 -6.56 -5.77
C MET A 1 23.25 -7.50 -5.18
N ILE A 2 23.74 -8.40 -4.53
CA ILE A 2 22.88 -9.35 -3.88
C ILE A 2 21.96 -8.72 -2.91
N LEU A 3 22.39 -7.64 -2.26
CA LEU A 3 21.55 -6.95 -1.31
C LEU A 3 20.28 -6.45 -1.94
N ASN A 4 20.36 -6.01 -3.19
CA ASN A 4 19.18 -5.50 -3.85
C ASN A 4 18.13 -6.56 -4.05
N GLU A 5 18.58 -7.76 -4.33
CA GLU A 5 17.66 -8.85 -4.53
C GLU A 5 16.90 -9.17 -3.25
N GLY A 6 17.61 -9.18 -2.14
CA GLY A 6 16.97 -9.45 -0.87
C GLY A 6 15.95 -8.39 -0.52
N VAL A 7 16.30 -7.13 -0.75
CA VAL A 7 15.39 -6.05 -0.46
C VAL A 7 14.14 -6.15 -1.34
N SER A 8 14.32 -6.47 -2.62
CA SER A 8 13.18 -6.58 -3.51
C SER A 8 12.22 -7.67 -3.08
N GLU A 9 12.76 -8.79 -2.61
CA GLU A 9 11.92 -9.90 -2.21
C GLU A 9 11.08 -9.58 -0.99
N MET A 10 11.48 -8.59 -0.22
CA MET A 10 10.73 -8.24 0.97
C MET A 10 9.61 -7.26 0.68
N LYS A 11 9.53 -6.74 -0.51
CA LYS A 11 8.48 -5.79 -0.84
C LYS A 11 7.20 -6.52 -1.15
N LYS A 12 6.12 -5.98 -0.63
CA LYS A 12 4.79 -6.54 -0.81
C LYS A 12 4.11 -5.94 -2.04
N TYR A 13 4.47 -4.73 -2.41
CA TYR A 13 3.83 -4.02 -3.52
C TYR A 13 4.82 -3.11 -4.23
N ALA A 14 4.43 -2.70 -5.42
CA ALA A 14 5.13 -1.66 -6.15
C ALA A 14 4.20 -0.46 -6.28
N MET A 15 4.77 0.69 -6.56
CA MET A 15 4.02 1.93 -6.71
C MET A 15 4.09 2.37 -8.15
N LYS A 16 2.93 2.61 -8.77
CA LYS A 16 2.85 3.10 -10.14
C LYS A 16 2.25 4.50 -10.13
N PRO A 17 2.90 5.47 -10.78
CA PRO A 17 2.35 6.83 -10.80
C PRO A 17 0.96 6.85 -11.41
N ASP A 18 0.08 7.63 -10.78
CA ASP A 18 -1.28 7.81 -11.27
C ASP A 18 -1.44 9.28 -11.62
N ALA A 19 -1.42 9.57 -12.93
CA ALA A 19 -1.43 10.95 -13.39
C ALA A 19 -2.71 11.69 -12.98
N ALA A 20 -3.81 10.99 -12.91
CA ALA A 20 -5.09 11.63 -12.62
C ALA A 20 -5.14 12.19 -11.20
N SER A 21 -4.54 11.50 -10.25
CA SER A 21 -4.60 11.93 -8.84
C SER A 21 -3.31 12.57 -8.37
N GLY A 22 -2.21 12.34 -9.05
CA GLY A 22 -0.90 12.77 -8.58
C GLY A 22 -0.33 11.87 -7.51
N LEU A 23 -1.01 10.78 -7.21
CA LEU A 23 -0.58 9.81 -6.21
C LEU A 23 -0.03 8.57 -6.90
N PHE A 24 0.19 7.51 -6.14
CA PHE A 24 0.69 6.26 -6.69
C PHE A 24 -0.31 5.16 -6.43
N ARG A 25 -0.56 4.35 -7.46
CA ARG A 25 -1.41 3.17 -7.33
C ARG A 25 -0.54 2.01 -6.86
N VAL A 26 -0.97 1.27 -5.84
CA VAL A 26 -0.19 0.14 -5.36
C VAL A 26 -0.56 -1.11 -6.16
N VAL A 27 0.45 -1.91 -6.48
CA VAL A 27 0.27 -3.16 -7.22
C VAL A 27 0.95 -4.26 -6.42
N ALA A 28 0.21 -5.30 -6.08
CA ALA A 28 0.75 -6.38 -5.27
C ALA A 28 1.84 -7.13 -6.01
N LEU A 29 2.92 -7.44 -5.31
CA LEU A 29 4.04 -8.19 -5.87
C LEU A 29 4.00 -9.66 -5.47
N ARG A 30 3.16 -10.03 -4.51
CA ARG A 30 3.02 -11.40 -4.07
C ARG A 30 1.61 -11.61 -3.54
N ASP A 31 1.26 -12.86 -3.35
CA ASP A 31 -0.04 -13.18 -2.77
C ASP A 31 0.01 -12.99 -1.27
N PHE A 32 -1.04 -12.44 -0.72
CA PHE A 32 -1.19 -12.37 0.73
C PHE A 32 -2.66 -12.10 1.03
N ASP A 33 -3.16 -12.75 2.07
CA ASP A 33 -4.55 -12.63 2.48
C ASP A 33 -5.45 -12.84 1.25
N PHE A 34 -6.35 -11.90 0.94
CA PHE A 34 -7.21 -12.03 -0.24
C PHE A 34 -6.64 -11.34 -1.47
N VAL A 35 -5.38 -10.88 -1.39
CA VAL A 35 -4.73 -10.15 -2.49
C VAL A 35 -3.83 -11.09 -3.25
N ALA A 36 -3.91 -11.06 -4.56
CA ALA A 36 -3.05 -11.87 -5.41
C ALA A 36 -2.01 -11.00 -6.10
N ALA A 37 -0.85 -11.58 -6.39
CA ALA A 37 0.19 -10.86 -7.11
C ALA A 37 -0.38 -10.29 -8.40
N GLY A 38 -0.10 -9.04 -8.66
CA GLY A 38 -0.62 -8.35 -9.83
C GLY A 38 -1.90 -7.56 -9.56
N ASP A 39 -2.53 -7.78 -8.41
CA ASP A 39 -3.73 -7.02 -8.09
C ASP A 39 -3.39 -5.54 -7.91
N VAL A 40 -4.24 -4.69 -8.44
CA VAL A 40 -4.07 -3.25 -8.35
C VAL A 40 -4.91 -2.75 -7.19
N GLY A 41 -4.27 -2.04 -6.28
CA GLY A 41 -4.95 -1.53 -5.10
C GLY A 41 -5.27 -0.05 -5.20
N GLY A 42 -5.35 0.60 -4.05
CA GLY A 42 -5.70 2.00 -3.97
C GLY A 42 -4.53 2.93 -4.19
N LEU A 43 -4.65 4.14 -3.68
CA LEU A 43 -3.70 5.20 -3.94
C LEU A 43 -2.97 5.60 -2.66
N ILE A 44 -1.67 5.82 -2.76
CA ILE A 44 -0.87 6.32 -1.64
C ILE A 44 0.01 7.46 -2.14
N GLU A 45 0.40 8.33 -1.25
CA GLU A 45 1.26 9.45 -1.59
C GLU A 45 2.72 9.05 -1.58
N SER A 46 3.11 8.20 -0.67
CA SER A 46 4.49 7.73 -0.55
C SER A 46 4.50 6.32 0.01
N GLU A 47 5.65 5.67 -0.11
CA GLU A 47 5.79 4.29 0.37
C GLU A 47 5.56 4.19 1.88
N ALA A 48 5.82 5.25 2.60
CA ALA A 48 5.61 5.24 4.04
C ALA A 48 4.15 5.12 4.43
N ASN A 49 3.23 5.40 3.51
CA ASN A 49 1.80 5.33 3.80
C ASN A 49 1.28 3.91 3.98
N LEU A 50 1.95 2.92 3.40
CA LEU A 50 1.48 1.54 3.46
C LEU A 50 2.64 0.62 3.80
N SER A 51 2.51 -0.11 4.90
CA SER A 51 3.57 -1.00 5.35
C SER A 51 3.72 -2.19 4.42
N HIS A 52 4.96 -2.65 4.25
CA HIS A 52 5.23 -3.89 3.52
C HIS A 52 5.08 -5.11 4.42
N LYS A 53 5.00 -4.91 5.72
CA LYS A 53 4.85 -6.01 6.66
C LYS A 53 3.38 -6.25 6.95
N GLY A 54 3.05 -7.49 7.28
CA GLY A 54 1.68 -7.85 7.57
C GLY A 54 0.85 -7.90 6.31
N ASP A 55 -0.44 -8.01 6.47
CA ASP A 55 -1.36 -8.18 5.35
C ASP A 55 -2.16 -6.91 5.06
N CYS A 56 -1.73 -5.77 5.57
CA CYS A 56 -2.46 -4.52 5.33
C CYS A 56 -2.50 -4.18 3.85
N TRP A 57 -3.56 -3.56 3.43
CA TRP A 57 -3.76 -3.26 2.01
C TRP A 57 -4.69 -2.07 1.84
N VAL A 58 -4.46 -1.34 0.77
CA VAL A 58 -5.33 -0.23 0.34
C VAL A 58 -5.92 -0.66 -0.99
N SER A 59 -7.23 -0.66 -1.12
CA SER A 59 -7.86 -1.15 -2.34
C SER A 59 -8.91 -0.17 -2.86
N ASP A 60 -9.44 -0.48 -4.02
CA ASP A 60 -10.48 0.32 -4.68
C ASP A 60 -9.96 1.74 -4.93
N ASN A 61 -10.71 2.74 -4.54
CA ASN A 61 -10.32 4.13 -4.73
C ASN A 61 -9.91 4.79 -3.42
N ALA A 62 -9.60 3.99 -2.41
CA ALA A 62 -9.15 4.52 -1.12
C ALA A 62 -7.82 5.25 -1.30
N ARG A 63 -7.59 6.25 -0.48
CA ARG A 63 -6.40 7.09 -0.57
C ARG A 63 -5.76 7.24 0.80
N VAL A 64 -4.44 7.10 0.85
CA VAL A 64 -3.68 7.35 2.07
C VAL A 64 -2.62 8.38 1.73
N THR A 65 -2.67 9.53 2.38
CA THR A 65 -1.83 10.67 2.02
C THR A 65 -1.18 11.28 3.26
N ASP A 66 -0.37 12.29 3.03
CA ASP A 66 0.32 13.03 4.10
C ASP A 66 1.19 12.07 4.91
N SER A 67 1.14 12.16 6.23
CA SER A 67 1.92 11.31 7.11
C SER A 67 1.14 10.12 7.64
N ALA A 68 -0.03 9.85 7.06
CA ALA A 68 -0.87 8.74 7.50
C ALA A 68 -0.19 7.41 7.20
N ARG A 69 -0.48 6.41 8.03
CA ARG A 69 0.14 5.09 7.90
C ARG A 69 -0.89 3.99 8.06
N VAL A 70 -0.78 2.99 7.19
CA VAL A 70 -1.61 1.79 7.26
C VAL A 70 -0.66 0.63 7.53
N SER A 71 -0.91 -0.13 8.57
CA SER A 71 -0.01 -1.19 9.00
C SER A 71 -0.77 -2.37 9.58
N GLY A 72 -0.04 -3.39 10.00
CA GLY A 72 -0.63 -4.58 10.58
C GLY A 72 -1.44 -5.33 9.55
N ASP A 73 -2.66 -5.68 9.91
CA ASP A 73 -3.58 -6.36 9.00
C ASP A 73 -4.74 -5.47 8.59
N ALA A 74 -4.58 -4.17 8.73
CA ALA A 74 -5.67 -3.23 8.44
C ALA A 74 -5.94 -3.15 6.94
N HIS A 75 -7.18 -2.93 6.58
CA HIS A 75 -7.59 -2.78 5.19
C HIS A 75 -8.33 -1.46 5.02
N VAL A 76 -7.90 -0.69 4.03
CA VAL A 76 -8.55 0.56 3.66
C VAL A 76 -9.13 0.36 2.28
N PHE A 77 -10.44 0.55 2.14
CA PHE A 77 -11.10 0.21 0.89
C PHE A 77 -12.24 1.17 0.57
N GLY A 78 -12.88 0.94 -0.55
CA GLY A 78 -13.97 1.79 -1.00
C GLY A 78 -13.46 3.17 -1.35
N ASN A 79 -14.14 4.18 -0.86
CA ASN A 79 -13.75 5.56 -1.09
C ASN A 79 -13.14 6.18 0.16
N ALA A 80 -12.62 5.37 1.07
CA ALA A 80 -12.05 5.85 2.32
C ALA A 80 -10.83 6.74 2.07
N ARG A 81 -10.63 7.69 2.96
CA ARG A 81 -9.48 8.57 2.89
C ARG A 81 -8.80 8.62 4.24
N VAL A 82 -7.50 8.38 4.26
CA VAL A 82 -6.70 8.44 5.47
C VAL A 82 -5.64 9.49 5.23
N SER A 83 -5.60 10.51 6.07
CA SER A 83 -4.70 11.63 5.84
C SER A 83 -4.20 12.20 7.15
N GLY A 84 -3.39 13.26 7.05
CA GLY A 84 -2.81 13.89 8.22
C GLY A 84 -1.86 12.96 8.93
N ASN A 85 -2.01 12.83 10.22
CA ASN A 85 -1.18 11.93 11.02
C ASN A 85 -1.94 10.68 11.46
N ALA A 86 -3.00 10.34 10.74
CA ALA A 86 -3.83 9.19 11.10
C ALA A 86 -3.05 7.89 10.96
N ARG A 87 -3.40 6.93 11.78
CA ARG A 87 -2.81 5.60 11.70
C ARG A 87 -3.91 4.57 11.69
N VAL A 88 -3.86 3.70 10.70
CA VAL A 88 -4.80 2.59 10.59
C VAL A 88 -3.98 1.33 10.79
N SER A 89 -4.24 0.62 11.83
CA SER A 89 -3.45 -0.57 12.14
C SER A 89 -4.34 -1.60 12.79
N GLY A 90 -3.75 -2.76 13.02
CA GLY A 90 -4.43 -3.75 13.80
C GLY A 90 -4.78 -4.94 12.99
N ASN A 91 -5.85 -5.53 13.35
CA ASN A 91 -6.15 -6.87 12.89
C ASN A 91 -7.29 -6.91 11.99
#